data_c554aae9af7ce11c1871b4ccd69c5eba
#
_entry.id   c554aae9af7ce11c1871b4ccd69c5eba
#
_cell.length_a   1.000
_cell.length_b   1.000
_cell.length_c   1.000
_cell.angle_alpha   90.00
_cell.angle_beta   90.00
_cell.angle_gamma   90.00
#
_symmetry.space_group_name_H-M   'P 1'
#
loop_
_entity.id
_entity.type
_entity.pdbx_description
1 polymer ?
#
loop_
_entity_poly.entity_id
_entity_poly.type
_entity_poly.pdbx_seq_one_letter_code
_entity_poly.pdbx_strand_id
1 'polypeptide(L)'
;MANKSLGNPFNADTDLQHGPACNCPICVFQKEQIQSNYECSETELTERLERAVFEGIATPGMHELAGVEQADFVADDIAQTAVEDPNPLESSEDVMDRVIESAVVRGIFGHDDMSRRDFMRLVGGGAFAAMLGSMLPMDQVKAAIKDNLGKPEKSKLKVGFVPITCATPIIMAHPMGFYAKYGLDVDVIKTAGWAVARDKSLAKEYDASHMLTPMPLAITMGSGSTAVPFRMPAVENINGQAIVLHVKHKDKRDPKDWKGFKFGVPFDYSMHNFLLRYYVAEHGIDPDKDIQIRVVPPPEMVANLRAGNLDGYLSPDPFNQRAVWEKVGFIHTLTKDIWPGHPCCAFACSEEFATTLPNTYAALLKSIVDATAYSSKHENRKETSKAIAPKNYLNQPVPVIEQVLTGKYADGLGKVHNVPDRIDFDPFPWHSMAVWILTQMKRWGYVKGDVDYKKIAEEVYLASDAGRMMKELGYPVPDHTYESYEIMGKAFDPAKPETYVQSFAIKR
;
A
#
# COMPACT_ATOMS: atom_id res chain seq x y z
N MET A 1 -0.46 2.28 43.12
CA MET A 1 -0.23 1.09 42.27
C MET A 1 0.58 1.56 41.11
N ALA A 2 1.71 0.92 40.83
CA ALA A 2 2.61 1.40 39.80
C ALA A 2 1.88 1.50 38.46
N ASN A 3 1.97 2.67 37.81
CA ASN A 3 1.56 2.86 36.43
C ASN A 3 2.24 1.79 35.57
N LYS A 4 1.54 0.69 35.31
CA LYS A 4 1.96 -0.21 34.25
C LYS A 4 1.69 0.56 32.98
N SER A 5 2.71 1.27 32.49
CA SER A 5 2.71 1.84 31.16
C SER A 5 2.20 0.78 30.17
N LEU A 6 1.78 1.20 28.99
CA LEU A 6 1.43 0.31 27.87
C LEU A 6 2.52 -0.74 27.58
N GLY A 7 3.49 -0.91 28.47
CA GLY A 7 4.60 -1.83 28.37
C GLY A 7 5.47 -1.58 27.17
N ASN A 8 6.74 -1.87 27.24
CA ASN A 8 7.58 -1.84 26.06
C ASN A 8 7.08 -2.91 25.07
N PRO A 9 6.54 -2.55 23.88
CA PRO A 9 6.01 -3.52 22.92
C PRO A 9 7.08 -4.48 22.39
N PHE A 10 8.36 -4.18 22.65
CA PHE A 10 9.49 -5.02 22.31
C PHE A 10 9.90 -5.97 23.44
N ASN A 11 9.25 -5.90 24.59
CA ASN A 11 9.49 -6.80 25.69
C ASN A 11 8.35 -7.85 25.74
N ALA A 12 8.70 -9.09 25.44
CA ALA A 12 7.75 -10.22 25.46
C ALA A 12 7.15 -10.49 26.85
N ASP A 13 7.87 -10.15 27.93
CA ASP A 13 7.44 -10.31 29.31
C ASP A 13 6.53 -9.16 29.80
N THR A 14 6.38 -8.13 28.96
CA THR A 14 5.52 -7.01 29.32
C THR A 14 4.06 -7.43 29.29
N ASP A 15 3.42 -7.29 30.41
CA ASP A 15 2.01 -7.62 30.57
C ASP A 15 1.12 -6.58 29.86
N LEU A 16 0.73 -6.87 28.61
CA LEU A 16 -0.09 -6.01 27.72
C LEU A 16 -1.58 -6.10 28.10
N GLN A 17 -1.93 -5.92 29.37
CA GLN A 17 -3.30 -6.09 29.87
C GLN A 17 -4.18 -4.87 29.59
N HIS A 18 -4.70 -4.76 28.36
CA HIS A 18 -5.64 -3.72 27.97
C HIS A 18 -6.90 -4.30 27.29
N GLY A 19 -7.52 -5.29 27.94
CA GLY A 19 -8.82 -5.82 27.51
C GLY A 19 -10.00 -4.91 27.93
N PRO A 20 -11.24 -5.24 27.53
CA PRO A 20 -12.43 -4.46 27.89
C PRO A 20 -12.63 -4.24 29.38
N ALA A 21 -12.08 -5.10 30.21
CA ALA A 21 -12.13 -5.00 31.67
C ALA A 21 -10.90 -4.30 32.31
N CYS A 22 -9.96 -3.81 31.50
CA CYS A 22 -8.78 -3.11 32.01
C CYS A 22 -9.16 -1.76 32.61
N ASN A 23 -8.68 -1.53 33.85
CA ASN A 23 -8.87 -0.28 34.59
C ASN A 23 -7.56 0.51 34.74
N CYS A 24 -6.56 0.30 33.86
CA CYS A 24 -5.39 1.15 33.86
C CYS A 24 -5.76 2.58 33.43
N PRO A 25 -4.96 3.61 33.80
CA PRO A 25 -5.28 4.98 33.50
C PRO A 25 -5.58 5.25 32.02
N ILE A 26 -4.88 4.60 31.10
CA ILE A 26 -5.09 4.77 29.64
C ILE A 26 -6.42 4.15 29.19
N CYS A 27 -6.77 2.96 29.70
CA CYS A 27 -8.05 2.33 29.34
C CYS A 27 -9.23 3.05 29.97
N VAL A 28 -9.07 3.58 31.20
CA VAL A 28 -10.07 4.43 31.83
C VAL A 28 -10.26 5.71 31.03
N PHE A 29 -9.18 6.37 30.66
CA PHE A 29 -9.19 7.56 29.81
C PHE A 29 -9.86 7.31 28.47
N GLN A 30 -9.53 6.19 27.77
CA GLN A 30 -10.17 5.83 26.52
C GLN A 30 -11.66 5.51 26.66
N LYS A 31 -12.07 4.88 27.77
CA LYS A 31 -13.49 4.60 28.06
C LYS A 31 -14.26 5.88 28.35
N GLU A 32 -13.67 6.79 29.12
CA GLU A 32 -14.24 8.11 29.42
C GLU A 32 -14.34 8.97 28.15
N GLN A 33 -13.38 8.88 27.25
CA GLN A 33 -13.46 9.54 25.94
C GLN A 33 -14.60 9.01 25.07
N ILE A 34 -14.78 7.68 25.01
CA ILE A 34 -15.88 7.08 24.25
C ILE A 34 -17.22 7.56 24.82
N GLN A 35 -17.31 7.71 26.10
CA GLN A 35 -18.52 8.18 26.79
C GLN A 35 -18.70 9.68 26.66
N SER A 36 -17.62 10.48 26.68
CA SER A 36 -17.64 11.93 26.61
C SER A 36 -17.83 12.50 25.20
N ASN A 37 -17.53 11.75 24.15
CA ASN A 37 -17.83 12.14 22.77
C ASN A 37 -19.33 12.39 22.51
N TYR A 38 -20.19 12.00 23.44
CA TYR A 38 -21.62 12.27 23.39
C TYR A 38 -22.07 13.44 24.29
N GLU A 39 -21.23 13.90 25.23
CA GLU A 39 -21.67 14.84 26.31
C GLU A 39 -20.72 16.01 26.59
N CYS A 40 -19.54 16.10 25.97
CA CYS A 40 -18.52 17.12 26.30
C CYS A 40 -18.31 18.15 25.19
N SER A 41 -18.08 19.40 25.57
CA SER A 41 -17.61 20.45 24.65
C SER A 41 -16.16 20.23 24.25
N GLU A 42 -15.75 20.69 23.06
CA GLU A 42 -14.34 20.62 22.58
C GLU A 42 -13.33 21.17 23.59
N THR A 43 -13.71 22.23 24.30
CA THR A 43 -12.86 22.88 25.33
C THR A 43 -12.59 21.97 26.52
N GLU A 44 -13.61 21.27 27.04
CA GLU A 44 -13.45 20.33 28.17
C GLU A 44 -12.63 19.11 27.76
N LEU A 45 -12.76 18.66 26.51
CA LEU A 45 -11.98 17.55 25.98
C LEU A 45 -10.50 17.90 25.89
N THR A 46 -10.19 19.11 25.41
CA THR A 46 -8.84 19.64 25.31
C THR A 46 -8.18 19.76 26.71
N GLU A 47 -8.86 20.33 27.69
CA GLU A 47 -8.36 20.44 29.04
C GLU A 47 -8.10 19.08 29.71
N ARG A 48 -8.93 18.08 29.45
CA ARG A 48 -8.74 16.71 29.95
C ARG A 48 -7.51 16.03 29.32
N LEU A 49 -7.29 16.27 28.04
CA LEU A 49 -6.14 15.75 27.30
C LEU A 49 -4.84 16.38 27.76
N GLU A 50 -4.80 17.68 27.90
CA GLU A 50 -3.63 18.42 28.42
C GLU A 50 -3.27 17.91 29.82
N ARG A 51 -4.27 17.71 30.68
CA ARG A 51 -4.05 17.13 31.99
C ARG A 51 -3.50 15.70 31.93
N ALA A 52 -4.04 14.86 31.06
CA ALA A 52 -3.57 13.50 30.88
C ALA A 52 -2.13 13.43 30.34
N VAL A 53 -1.74 14.35 29.45
CA VAL A 53 -0.36 14.50 28.97
C VAL A 53 0.56 14.97 30.11
N PHE A 54 0.13 15.93 30.89
CA PHE A 54 0.89 16.45 32.03
C PHE A 54 1.10 15.41 33.13
N GLU A 55 0.10 14.55 33.37
CA GLU A 55 0.17 13.45 34.34
C GLU A 55 0.92 12.21 33.79
N GLY A 56 1.42 12.25 32.55
CA GLY A 56 2.11 11.12 31.91
C GLY A 56 1.20 9.92 31.58
N ILE A 57 -0.11 10.13 31.56
CA ILE A 57 -1.13 9.13 31.24
C ILE A 57 -1.33 9.03 29.72
N ALA A 58 -1.15 10.14 29.03
CA ALA A 58 -1.24 10.25 27.59
C ALA A 58 0.09 10.72 27.01
N THR A 59 0.36 10.37 25.75
CA THR A 59 1.50 10.92 24.99
C THR A 59 1.05 12.17 24.22
N PRO A 60 1.96 13.12 23.92
CA PRO A 60 1.65 14.22 23.01
C PRO A 60 1.05 13.66 21.71
N GLY A 61 -0.04 14.23 21.23
CA GLY A 61 -0.78 13.73 20.05
C GLY A 61 -1.98 12.82 20.37
N MET A 62 -2.19 12.36 21.61
CA MET A 62 -3.38 11.58 21.95
C MET A 62 -4.70 12.36 21.86
N HIS A 63 -4.65 13.69 21.87
CA HIS A 63 -5.81 14.54 21.63
C HIS A 63 -6.38 14.37 20.22
N GLU A 64 -5.58 13.94 19.24
CA GLU A 64 -6.06 13.56 17.92
C GLU A 64 -7.00 12.33 17.96
N LEU A 65 -6.79 11.45 18.94
CA LEU A 65 -7.69 10.30 19.17
C LEU A 65 -9.05 10.71 19.72
N ALA A 66 -9.15 11.92 20.28
CA ALA A 66 -10.37 12.46 20.89
C ALA A 66 -11.24 13.30 19.94
N GLY A 67 -10.82 13.49 18.70
CA GLY A 67 -11.59 14.23 17.69
C GLY A 67 -11.42 15.75 17.75
N VAL A 68 -10.41 16.26 18.48
CA VAL A 68 -10.04 17.66 18.47
C VAL A 68 -9.29 17.98 17.17
N GLU A 69 -9.68 19.03 16.46
CA GLU A 69 -9.00 19.47 15.25
C GLU A 69 -7.56 19.87 15.56
N GLN A 70 -6.60 19.08 15.05
CA GLN A 70 -5.19 19.37 15.17
C GLN A 70 -4.36 18.89 14.00
N ALA A 71 -4.85 19.19 12.82
CA ALA A 71 -4.04 19.01 11.61
C ALA A 71 -2.75 19.87 11.64
N ASP A 72 -2.76 20.97 12.35
CA ASP A 72 -1.72 22.02 12.23
C ASP A 72 -0.44 21.71 13.01
N PHE A 73 -0.52 21.08 14.20
CA PHE A 73 0.65 20.94 15.07
C PHE A 73 1.66 19.87 14.62
N VAL A 74 1.18 18.72 14.15
CA VAL A 74 2.07 17.64 13.69
C VAL A 74 2.53 17.87 12.26
N ALA A 75 1.71 18.53 11.44
CA ALA A 75 2.04 18.85 10.07
C ALA A 75 3.16 19.89 9.95
N ASP A 76 3.15 20.93 10.81
CA ASP A 76 4.15 22.00 10.76
C ASP A 76 5.55 21.51 11.18
N ASP A 77 5.66 20.69 12.23
CA ASP A 77 6.95 20.16 12.68
C ASP A 77 7.54 19.14 11.67
N ILE A 78 6.70 18.36 11.00
CA ILE A 78 7.16 17.40 10.00
C ILE A 78 7.47 18.09 8.67
N ALA A 79 6.69 19.10 8.28
CA ALA A 79 6.95 19.89 7.08
C ALA A 79 8.27 20.67 7.15
N GLN A 80 8.65 21.14 8.33
CA GLN A 80 9.92 21.85 8.52
C GLN A 80 11.13 20.92 8.40
N THR A 81 11.02 19.64 8.80
CA THR A 81 12.10 18.67 8.64
C THR A 81 12.22 18.12 7.21
N ALA A 82 11.11 18.11 6.45
CA ALA A 82 11.12 17.66 5.05
C ALA A 82 11.71 18.69 4.07
N VAL A 83 11.78 19.97 4.44
CA VAL A 83 12.30 21.05 3.60
C VAL A 83 13.84 21.04 3.48
N GLU A 84 14.53 20.31 4.32
CA GLU A 84 16.00 20.18 4.28
C GLU A 84 16.50 18.97 3.49
N ASP A 85 15.79 18.52 2.44
CA ASP A 85 16.33 17.54 1.52
C ASP A 85 17.40 18.19 0.62
N PRO A 86 18.68 17.77 0.73
CA PRO A 86 19.79 18.42 0.01
C PRO A 86 19.84 18.08 -1.47
N ASN A 87 18.85 17.39 -2.02
CA ASN A 87 18.86 17.02 -3.44
C ASN A 87 17.86 17.88 -4.23
N PRO A 88 18.28 19.06 -4.74
CA PRO A 88 17.43 19.83 -5.64
C PRO A 88 17.11 18.96 -6.86
N LEU A 89 15.87 19.03 -7.32
CA LEU A 89 15.40 18.45 -8.57
C LEU A 89 16.48 18.57 -9.64
N GLU A 90 16.95 17.45 -10.15
CA GLU A 90 17.85 17.45 -11.31
C GLU A 90 17.23 18.28 -12.43
N SER A 91 18.08 18.83 -13.24
CA SER A 91 17.83 19.93 -14.17
C SER A 91 16.46 19.89 -14.84
N SER A 92 15.84 21.05 -14.93
CA SER A 92 14.62 21.29 -15.72
C SER A 92 14.68 20.75 -17.17
N GLU A 93 15.85 20.37 -17.67
CA GLU A 93 16.07 19.81 -19.00
C GLU A 93 15.56 18.38 -19.13
N ASP A 94 15.76 17.51 -18.15
CA ASP A 94 15.29 16.09 -18.22
C ASP A 94 13.78 15.96 -18.10
N VAL A 95 13.15 16.84 -17.31
CA VAL A 95 11.69 16.96 -17.25
C VAL A 95 11.15 17.48 -18.55
N MET A 96 11.86 18.43 -19.15
CA MET A 96 11.50 19.07 -20.42
C MET A 96 11.51 18.08 -21.59
N ASP A 97 12.55 17.27 -21.72
CA ASP A 97 12.67 16.31 -22.83
C ASP A 97 11.51 15.30 -22.84
N ARG A 98 11.00 14.92 -21.67
CA ARG A 98 9.90 13.96 -21.55
C ARG A 98 8.52 14.53 -21.83
N VAL A 99 8.33 15.78 -21.51
CA VAL A 99 7.06 16.44 -21.81
C VAL A 99 7.00 16.85 -23.28
N ILE A 100 8.13 17.17 -23.88
CA ILE A 100 8.27 17.35 -25.31
C ILE A 100 7.84 16.08 -26.03
N GLU A 101 8.38 14.93 -25.63
CA GLU A 101 8.03 13.64 -26.19
C GLU A 101 6.51 13.36 -26.12
N SER A 102 5.87 13.69 -24.99
CA SER A 102 4.42 13.55 -24.81
C SER A 102 3.59 14.52 -25.65
N ALA A 103 4.03 15.78 -25.78
CA ALA A 103 3.32 16.80 -26.51
C ALA A 103 3.40 16.57 -28.03
N VAL A 104 4.56 16.11 -28.53
CA VAL A 104 4.78 15.81 -29.95
C VAL A 104 4.02 14.57 -30.38
N VAL A 105 3.99 13.51 -29.57
CA VAL A 105 3.15 12.32 -29.82
C VAL A 105 1.69 12.71 -29.96
N ARG A 106 1.18 13.62 -29.12
CA ARG A 106 -0.19 14.13 -29.24
C ARG A 106 -0.41 15.01 -30.48
N GLY A 107 0.58 15.85 -30.80
CA GLY A 107 0.48 16.77 -31.94
C GLY A 107 0.53 16.08 -33.31
N ILE A 108 1.24 14.97 -33.42
CA ILE A 108 1.40 14.20 -34.65
C ILE A 108 0.28 13.20 -34.89
N PHE A 109 -0.19 12.53 -33.85
CA PHE A 109 -1.10 11.39 -33.96
C PHE A 109 -2.55 11.67 -33.57
N GLY A 110 -2.88 12.90 -33.12
CA GLY A 110 -4.26 13.24 -32.74
C GLY A 110 -4.81 12.36 -31.63
N HIS A 111 -6.13 12.18 -31.60
CA HIS A 111 -6.86 11.36 -30.62
C HIS A 111 -7.11 9.92 -31.10
N ASP A 112 -6.37 9.44 -32.11
CA ASP A 112 -6.56 8.09 -32.63
C ASP A 112 -5.93 7.00 -31.75
N ASP A 113 -6.58 5.85 -31.74
CA ASP A 113 -6.47 4.69 -30.82
C ASP A 113 -5.10 4.01 -30.64
N MET A 114 -4.03 4.57 -31.15
CA MET A 114 -2.70 4.02 -30.93
C MET A 114 -2.14 4.49 -29.60
N SER A 115 -1.96 3.59 -28.64
CA SER A 115 -1.41 3.95 -27.34
C SER A 115 0.04 4.45 -27.50
N ARG A 116 0.43 5.44 -26.69
CA ARG A 116 1.81 5.94 -26.59
C ARG A 116 2.82 4.79 -26.46
N ARG A 117 2.44 3.72 -25.79
CA ARG A 117 3.24 2.51 -25.59
C ARG A 117 3.44 1.73 -26.91
N ASP A 118 2.40 1.59 -27.71
CA ASP A 118 2.49 0.89 -28.99
C ASP A 118 3.36 1.67 -29.98
N PHE A 119 3.27 2.98 -29.94
CA PHE A 119 4.13 3.86 -30.71
C PHE A 119 5.60 3.78 -30.28
N MET A 120 5.87 3.85 -28.98
CA MET A 120 7.23 3.74 -28.43
C MET A 120 7.85 2.34 -28.65
N ARG A 121 7.03 1.30 -28.72
CA ARG A 121 7.47 -0.05 -29.10
C ARG A 121 7.82 -0.14 -30.59
N LEU A 122 7.06 0.55 -31.44
CA LEU A 122 7.24 0.48 -32.88
C LEU A 122 8.51 1.21 -33.33
N VAL A 123 8.82 2.34 -32.71
CA VAL A 123 9.88 3.26 -33.18
C VAL A 123 11.16 3.15 -32.33
N GLY A 124 11.07 2.70 -31.09
CA GLY A 124 12.20 2.69 -30.13
C GLY A 124 12.62 4.13 -29.74
N GLY A 125 12.86 4.38 -28.45
CA GLY A 125 13.09 5.74 -27.92
C GLY A 125 14.21 6.52 -28.62
N GLY A 126 15.30 5.86 -29.01
CA GLY A 126 16.43 6.52 -29.70
C GLY A 126 16.14 6.89 -31.16
N ALA A 127 15.37 6.07 -31.87
CA ALA A 127 14.99 6.36 -33.26
C ALA A 127 13.95 7.48 -33.34
N PHE A 128 13.08 7.57 -32.34
CA PHE A 128 12.08 8.65 -32.24
C PHE A 128 12.73 10.03 -32.02
N ALA A 129 13.68 10.11 -31.08
CA ALA A 129 14.43 11.35 -30.83
C ALA A 129 15.22 11.81 -32.07
N ALA A 130 15.81 10.86 -32.80
CA ALA A 130 16.51 11.15 -34.05
C ALA A 130 15.56 11.62 -35.18
N MET A 131 14.37 11.03 -35.29
CA MET A 131 13.36 11.42 -36.25
C MET A 131 12.78 12.79 -35.93
N LEU A 132 12.54 13.11 -34.68
CA LEU A 132 12.10 14.43 -34.25
C LEU A 132 13.13 15.52 -34.51
N GLY A 133 14.39 15.25 -34.19
CA GLY A 133 15.50 16.18 -34.45
C GLY A 133 15.70 16.50 -35.92
N SER A 134 15.25 15.63 -36.84
CA SER A 134 15.33 15.85 -38.28
C SER A 134 14.11 16.59 -38.85
N MET A 135 12.98 16.61 -38.17
CA MET A 135 11.71 17.18 -38.68
C MET A 135 11.32 18.51 -38.03
N LEU A 136 11.81 18.81 -36.85
CA LEU A 136 11.44 20.00 -36.09
C LEU A 136 12.68 20.74 -35.57
N PRO A 137 12.72 22.07 -35.64
CA PRO A 137 13.75 22.85 -34.97
C PRO A 137 13.56 22.72 -33.44
N MET A 138 14.25 21.74 -32.86
CA MET A 138 14.09 21.33 -31.45
C MET A 138 14.25 22.49 -30.47
N ASP A 139 15.09 23.47 -30.77
CA ASP A 139 15.26 24.65 -29.93
C ASP A 139 14.00 25.52 -29.86
N GLN A 140 13.25 25.61 -31.00
CA GLN A 140 11.97 26.33 -31.03
C GLN A 140 10.85 25.55 -30.38
N VAL A 141 10.87 24.21 -30.49
CA VAL A 141 9.93 23.33 -29.77
C VAL A 141 10.22 23.40 -28.29
N LYS A 142 11.50 23.29 -27.88
CA LYS A 142 11.92 23.43 -26.48
C LYS A 142 11.52 24.79 -25.89
N ALA A 143 11.68 25.89 -26.64
CA ALA A 143 11.29 27.24 -26.21
C ALA A 143 9.78 27.40 -26.10
N ALA A 144 9.00 26.91 -27.05
CA ALA A 144 7.54 26.99 -27.05
C ALA A 144 6.90 26.12 -25.95
N ILE A 145 7.57 25.05 -25.62
CA ILE A 145 7.13 24.12 -24.57
C ILE A 145 7.53 24.66 -23.19
N LYS A 146 8.68 25.33 -23.04
CA LYS A 146 9.20 25.84 -21.76
C LYS A 146 8.22 26.78 -21.03
N ASP A 147 7.40 27.53 -21.76
CA ASP A 147 6.41 28.46 -21.18
C ASP A 147 5.12 27.77 -20.70
N ASN A 148 4.86 26.52 -21.13
CA ASN A 148 3.63 25.78 -20.82
C ASN A 148 3.85 24.44 -20.08
N LEU A 149 5.09 24.06 -19.80
CA LEU A 149 5.46 22.77 -19.28
C LEU A 149 5.93 22.81 -17.83
N GLY A 150 5.58 21.78 -17.10
CA GLY A 150 5.98 21.58 -15.71
C GLY A 150 4.91 21.93 -14.69
N LYS A 151 3.81 22.57 -15.09
CA LYS A 151 2.67 22.76 -14.18
C LYS A 151 1.66 21.62 -14.38
N PRO A 152 1.20 21.00 -13.31
CA PRO A 152 0.08 20.06 -13.38
C PRO A 152 -1.13 20.71 -14.04
N GLU A 153 -1.80 19.99 -14.95
CA GLU A 153 -3.05 20.45 -15.60
C GLU A 153 -4.16 20.59 -14.55
N LYS A 154 -4.09 19.77 -13.50
CA LYS A 154 -4.97 19.78 -12.34
C LYS A 154 -4.11 19.66 -11.09
N SER A 155 -4.02 20.69 -10.26
CA SER A 155 -3.25 20.67 -9.03
C SER A 155 -4.02 20.08 -7.84
N LYS A 156 -5.34 20.30 -7.78
CA LYS A 156 -6.19 19.76 -6.70
C LYS A 156 -6.66 18.37 -7.05
N LEU A 157 -6.24 17.38 -6.27
CA LEU A 157 -6.51 15.96 -6.51
C LEU A 157 -7.17 15.31 -5.30
N LYS A 158 -7.95 14.26 -5.56
CA LYS A 158 -8.50 13.36 -4.55
C LYS A 158 -7.88 12.00 -4.69
N VAL A 159 -7.16 11.55 -3.65
CA VAL A 159 -6.52 10.24 -3.63
C VAL A 159 -7.09 9.42 -2.47
N GLY A 160 -7.77 8.31 -2.81
CA GLY A 160 -8.34 7.41 -1.82
C GLY A 160 -7.31 6.46 -1.22
N PHE A 161 -7.38 6.20 0.09
CA PHE A 161 -6.55 5.19 0.74
C PHE A 161 -7.32 4.36 1.78
N VAL A 162 -6.95 3.10 1.93
CA VAL A 162 -7.40 2.24 3.04
C VAL A 162 -6.39 2.38 4.18
N PRO A 163 -6.82 2.58 5.46
CA PRO A 163 -5.93 2.93 6.57
C PRO A 163 -5.11 1.72 7.06
N ILE A 164 -4.07 1.42 6.31
CA ILE A 164 -3.09 0.34 6.56
C ILE A 164 -1.67 0.83 6.30
N THR A 165 -0.67 0.17 6.88
CA THR A 165 0.75 0.55 6.70
C THR A 165 1.23 0.41 5.26
N CYS A 166 0.55 -0.38 4.45
CA CYS A 166 0.89 -0.51 3.02
C CYS A 166 0.65 0.79 2.24
N ALA A 167 -0.29 1.64 2.69
CA ALA A 167 -0.56 2.95 2.09
C ALA A 167 0.39 4.06 2.59
N THR A 168 1.47 3.70 3.28
CA THR A 168 2.42 4.67 3.83
C THR A 168 2.87 5.70 2.80
N PRO A 169 3.28 5.38 1.56
CA PRO A 169 3.72 6.39 0.61
C PRO A 169 2.64 7.43 0.27
N ILE A 170 1.41 6.99 0.02
CA ILE A 170 0.28 7.89 -0.25
C ILE A 170 -0.03 8.78 0.96
N ILE A 171 -0.06 8.19 2.16
CA ILE A 171 -0.44 8.90 3.38
C ILE A 171 0.63 9.93 3.73
N MET A 172 1.88 9.49 3.89
CA MET A 172 2.97 10.36 4.36
C MET A 172 3.31 11.47 3.36
N ALA A 173 3.05 11.25 2.07
CA ALA A 173 3.26 12.28 1.05
C ALA A 173 2.46 13.55 1.31
N HIS A 174 1.37 13.49 2.10
CA HIS A 174 0.58 14.65 2.50
C HIS A 174 1.25 15.42 3.66
N PRO A 175 1.41 14.87 4.90
CA PRO A 175 1.98 15.63 6.01
C PRO A 175 3.47 15.94 5.82
N MET A 176 4.21 15.15 5.05
CA MET A 176 5.64 15.39 4.82
C MET A 176 5.94 16.20 3.54
N GLY A 177 4.91 16.74 2.90
CA GLY A 177 5.05 17.74 1.83
C GLY A 177 5.48 17.20 0.47
N PHE A 178 5.54 15.87 0.24
CA PHE A 178 5.94 15.33 -1.07
C PHE A 178 4.98 15.73 -2.19
N TYR A 179 3.68 15.83 -1.94
CA TYR A 179 2.74 16.34 -2.94
C TYR A 179 2.99 17.82 -3.26
N ALA A 180 3.19 18.65 -2.24
CA ALA A 180 3.46 20.06 -2.40
C ALA A 180 4.78 20.33 -3.14
N LYS A 181 5.81 19.50 -2.91
CA LYS A 181 7.11 19.53 -3.63
C LYS A 181 6.92 19.49 -5.14
N TYR A 182 5.92 18.77 -5.62
CA TYR A 182 5.61 18.64 -7.05
C TYR A 182 4.42 19.49 -7.51
N GLY A 183 4.04 20.50 -6.73
CA GLY A 183 2.99 21.46 -7.07
C GLY A 183 1.57 20.92 -7.00
N LEU A 184 1.34 19.88 -6.20
CA LEU A 184 0.04 19.25 -6.01
C LEU A 184 -0.56 19.60 -4.64
N ASP A 185 -1.86 19.85 -4.64
CA ASP A 185 -2.73 19.95 -3.47
C ASP A 185 -3.61 18.71 -3.44
N VAL A 186 -3.26 17.72 -2.60
CA VAL A 186 -3.87 16.40 -2.61
C VAL A 186 -4.72 16.20 -1.37
N ASP A 187 -6.02 16.01 -1.57
CA ASP A 187 -6.95 15.57 -0.55
C ASP A 187 -6.84 14.04 -0.41
N VAL A 188 -6.18 13.57 0.67
CA VAL A 188 -6.04 12.13 0.96
C VAL A 188 -7.27 11.64 1.72
N ILE A 189 -8.08 10.79 1.08
CA ILE A 189 -9.41 10.41 1.55
C ILE A 189 -9.39 9.00 2.12
N LYS A 190 -9.64 8.91 3.43
CA LYS A 190 -9.76 7.62 4.11
C LYS A 190 -10.97 6.84 3.60
N THR A 191 -10.74 5.60 3.21
CA THR A 191 -11.73 4.70 2.62
C THR A 191 -11.93 3.47 3.51
N ALA A 192 -13.17 3.06 3.68
CA ALA A 192 -13.52 1.95 4.60
C ALA A 192 -12.98 0.57 4.14
N GLY A 193 -12.75 0.40 2.84
CA GLY A 193 -12.24 -0.86 2.27
C GLY A 193 -12.14 -0.80 0.74
N TRP A 194 -11.61 -1.85 0.15
CA TRP A 194 -11.27 -1.86 -1.28
C TRP A 194 -12.46 -1.92 -2.23
N ALA A 195 -13.59 -2.47 -1.83
CA ALA A 195 -14.83 -2.37 -2.63
C ALA A 195 -15.21 -0.91 -2.85
N VAL A 196 -15.18 -0.10 -1.77
CA VAL A 196 -15.48 1.35 -1.85
C VAL A 196 -14.40 2.09 -2.64
N ALA A 197 -13.11 1.75 -2.44
CA ALA A 197 -12.02 2.37 -3.21
C ALA A 197 -12.18 2.10 -4.71
N ARG A 198 -12.47 0.86 -5.10
CA ARG A 198 -12.77 0.48 -6.49
C ARG A 198 -13.93 1.29 -7.06
N ASP A 199 -15.07 1.27 -6.38
CA ASP A 199 -16.31 1.87 -6.89
C ASP A 199 -16.18 3.40 -7.04
N LYS A 200 -15.54 4.07 -6.08
CA LYS A 200 -15.24 5.50 -6.17
C LYS A 200 -14.23 5.85 -7.26
N SER A 201 -13.25 4.99 -7.50
CA SER A 201 -12.30 5.15 -8.61
C SER A 201 -12.99 4.97 -9.96
N LEU A 202 -13.86 3.97 -10.10
CA LEU A 202 -14.66 3.75 -11.31
C LEU A 202 -15.65 4.88 -11.56
N ALA A 203 -16.23 5.45 -10.51
CA ALA A 203 -17.10 6.62 -10.57
C ALA A 203 -16.36 7.96 -10.78
N LYS A 204 -15.01 7.92 -10.88
CA LYS A 204 -14.16 9.12 -11.01
C LYS A 204 -14.29 10.11 -9.83
N GLU A 205 -14.73 9.63 -8.67
CA GLU A 205 -14.71 10.42 -7.43
C GLU A 205 -13.29 10.56 -6.88
N TYR A 206 -12.40 9.59 -7.17
CA TYR A 206 -10.97 9.64 -6.93
C TYR A 206 -10.21 9.79 -8.24
N ASP A 207 -9.21 10.66 -8.26
CA ASP A 207 -8.27 10.83 -9.38
C ASP A 207 -7.30 9.65 -9.45
N ALA A 208 -6.86 9.18 -8.29
CA ALA A 208 -6.05 7.98 -8.10
C ALA A 208 -6.37 7.34 -6.77
N SER A 209 -5.88 6.13 -6.53
CA SER A 209 -6.23 5.38 -5.33
C SER A 209 -5.17 4.37 -4.94
N HIS A 210 -5.03 4.18 -3.63
CA HIS A 210 -4.42 3.00 -3.04
C HIS A 210 -5.26 1.77 -3.37
N MET A 211 -4.68 0.82 -4.06
CA MET A 211 -5.30 -0.45 -4.42
C MET A 211 -4.42 -1.64 -4.00
N LEU A 212 -5.02 -2.81 -3.91
CA LEU A 212 -4.26 -4.06 -3.84
C LEU A 212 -3.71 -4.38 -5.23
N THR A 213 -2.49 -4.89 -5.32
CA THR A 213 -1.81 -5.14 -6.60
C THR A 213 -2.60 -6.00 -7.59
N PRO A 214 -3.47 -6.97 -7.19
CA PRO A 214 -4.34 -7.67 -8.13
C PRO A 214 -5.52 -6.82 -8.67
N MET A 215 -5.93 -5.74 -7.99
CA MET A 215 -7.14 -5.00 -8.37
C MET A 215 -7.05 -4.31 -9.74
N PRO A 216 -5.98 -3.60 -10.10
CA PRO A 216 -5.86 -3.00 -11.43
C PRO A 216 -5.92 -4.03 -12.56
N LEU A 217 -5.36 -5.22 -12.36
CA LEU A 217 -5.48 -6.35 -13.30
C LEU A 217 -6.94 -6.80 -13.43
N ALA A 218 -7.59 -7.05 -12.28
CA ALA A 218 -8.98 -7.50 -12.24
C ALA A 218 -9.94 -6.48 -12.89
N ILE A 219 -9.79 -5.18 -12.58
CA ILE A 219 -10.62 -4.10 -13.14
C ILE A 219 -10.41 -4.02 -14.66
N THR A 220 -9.17 -4.05 -15.13
CA THR A 220 -8.87 -4.00 -16.58
C THR A 220 -9.47 -5.18 -17.32
N MET A 221 -9.47 -6.37 -16.70
CA MET A 221 -10.04 -7.59 -17.27
C MET A 221 -11.56 -7.70 -17.09
N GLY A 222 -12.21 -6.81 -16.34
CA GLY A 222 -13.63 -6.91 -16.01
C GLY A 222 -13.95 -8.03 -15.01
N SER A 223 -12.96 -8.47 -14.23
CA SER A 223 -13.16 -9.51 -13.21
C SER A 223 -13.68 -8.88 -11.92
N GLY A 224 -14.93 -9.16 -11.57
CA GLY A 224 -15.57 -8.63 -10.36
C GLY A 224 -16.00 -7.15 -10.44
N SER A 225 -15.90 -6.53 -11.61
CA SER A 225 -16.37 -5.17 -11.90
C SER A 225 -16.59 -4.97 -13.39
N THR A 226 -17.10 -3.80 -13.80
CA THR A 226 -17.05 -3.37 -15.19
C THR A 226 -15.60 -3.24 -15.63
N ALA A 227 -15.28 -3.69 -16.83
CA ALA A 227 -13.95 -3.55 -17.42
C ALA A 227 -13.67 -2.07 -17.73
N VAL A 228 -12.64 -1.54 -17.09
CA VAL A 228 -12.11 -0.19 -17.32
C VAL A 228 -10.59 -0.28 -17.36
N PRO A 229 -9.91 0.32 -18.34
CA PRO A 229 -8.46 0.34 -18.38
C PRO A 229 -7.87 1.05 -17.15
N PHE A 230 -7.33 0.27 -16.22
CA PHE A 230 -6.61 0.76 -15.04
C PHE A 230 -5.12 0.52 -15.19
N ARG A 231 -4.33 1.38 -14.59
CA ARG A 231 -2.87 1.36 -14.64
C ARG A 231 -2.30 1.39 -13.23
N MET A 232 -1.23 0.67 -13.04
CA MET A 232 -0.45 0.60 -11.82
C MET A 232 0.99 1.06 -12.10
N PRO A 233 1.26 2.35 -11.96
CA PRO A 233 2.60 2.90 -12.22
C PRO A 233 3.59 2.70 -11.07
N ALA A 234 3.12 2.39 -9.86
CA ALA A 234 4.02 2.07 -8.75
C ALA A 234 3.42 1.02 -7.81
N VAL A 235 4.30 0.16 -7.30
CA VAL A 235 4.05 -0.62 -6.07
C VAL A 235 4.28 0.32 -4.89
N GLU A 236 3.43 0.29 -3.88
CA GLU A 236 3.61 1.09 -2.68
C GLU A 236 4.46 0.37 -1.64
N ASN A 237 4.24 -0.94 -1.51
CA ASN A 237 5.02 -1.77 -0.60
C ASN A 237 5.16 -3.21 -1.07
N ILE A 238 6.21 -3.84 -0.61
CA ILE A 238 6.43 -5.28 -0.67
C ILE A 238 6.36 -5.89 0.73
N ASN A 239 6.02 -7.18 0.84
CA ASN A 239 5.79 -7.85 2.14
C ASN A 239 4.65 -7.16 2.95
N GLY A 240 4.78 -7.03 4.28
CA GLY A 240 3.87 -6.24 5.13
C GLY A 240 2.54 -6.89 5.46
N GLN A 241 2.47 -8.23 5.40
CA GLN A 241 1.28 -9.01 5.72
C GLN A 241 1.68 -10.19 6.62
N ALA A 242 0.70 -10.76 7.31
CA ALA A 242 0.91 -11.96 8.11
C ALA A 242 -0.37 -12.83 8.18
N ILE A 243 -0.19 -14.12 8.41
CA ILE A 243 -1.24 -14.99 8.91
C ILE A 243 -1.25 -14.87 10.43
N VAL A 244 -2.37 -14.42 10.96
CA VAL A 244 -2.63 -14.32 12.39
C VAL A 244 -3.68 -15.35 12.78
N LEU A 245 -3.44 -16.06 13.88
CA LEU A 245 -4.40 -16.96 14.48
C LEU A 245 -4.86 -16.40 15.84
N HIS A 246 -6.10 -16.73 16.21
CA HIS A 246 -6.60 -16.45 17.55
C HIS A 246 -5.77 -17.19 18.60
N VAL A 247 -5.49 -16.58 19.75
CA VAL A 247 -4.66 -17.17 20.84
C VAL A 247 -5.16 -18.54 21.33
N LYS A 248 -6.46 -18.85 21.19
CA LYS A 248 -7.02 -20.20 21.49
C LYS A 248 -6.41 -21.31 20.63
N HIS A 249 -5.78 -20.97 19.50
CA HIS A 249 -5.18 -21.91 18.54
C HIS A 249 -3.65 -22.00 18.65
N LYS A 250 -3.05 -21.52 19.75
CA LYS A 250 -1.59 -21.53 19.93
C LYS A 250 -0.94 -22.92 19.77
N ASP A 251 -1.71 -23.97 20.06
CA ASP A 251 -1.28 -25.36 19.96
C ASP A 251 -1.65 -26.03 18.61
N LYS A 252 -2.35 -25.32 17.72
CA LYS A 252 -2.75 -25.78 16.36
C LYS A 252 -2.00 -24.98 15.28
N ARG A 253 -0.70 -25.14 15.29
CA ARG A 253 0.18 -24.36 14.40
C ARG A 253 0.48 -25.04 13.06
N ASP A 254 0.25 -26.33 12.93
CA ASP A 254 0.30 -27.03 11.65
C ASP A 254 -0.96 -26.66 10.84
N PRO A 255 -0.83 -26.13 9.62
CA PRO A 255 -1.98 -25.83 8.77
C PRO A 255 -2.94 -27.02 8.55
N LYS A 256 -2.45 -28.25 8.63
CA LYS A 256 -3.29 -29.46 8.55
C LYS A 256 -4.37 -29.55 9.63
N ASP A 257 -4.15 -28.88 10.75
CA ASP A 257 -5.12 -28.81 11.86
C ASP A 257 -6.19 -27.73 11.65
N TRP A 258 -6.14 -26.98 10.55
CA TRP A 258 -7.03 -25.83 10.31
C TRP A 258 -8.35 -26.20 9.61
N LYS A 259 -8.61 -27.48 9.41
CA LYS A 259 -9.90 -27.89 8.83
C LYS A 259 -11.08 -27.36 9.65
N GLY A 260 -12.01 -26.70 8.94
CA GLY A 260 -13.16 -26.03 9.57
C GLY A 260 -12.89 -24.61 10.08
N PHE A 261 -11.65 -24.11 10.03
CA PHE A 261 -11.34 -22.76 10.47
C PHE A 261 -11.97 -21.71 9.54
N LYS A 262 -12.31 -20.57 10.13
CA LYS A 262 -12.83 -19.39 9.45
C LYS A 262 -11.72 -18.34 9.36
N PHE A 263 -11.31 -18.03 8.16
CA PHE A 263 -10.27 -17.03 7.88
C PHE A 263 -10.86 -15.76 7.29
N GLY A 264 -10.38 -14.62 7.76
CA GLY A 264 -10.64 -13.32 7.16
C GLY A 264 -9.59 -12.98 6.09
N VAL A 265 -10.03 -12.41 4.96
CA VAL A 265 -9.15 -11.74 3.99
C VAL A 265 -9.77 -10.39 3.64
N PRO A 266 -8.96 -9.37 3.26
CA PRO A 266 -9.48 -8.02 3.10
C PRO A 266 -10.31 -7.81 1.84
N PHE A 267 -10.08 -8.60 0.81
CA PHE A 267 -10.75 -8.52 -0.48
C PHE A 267 -10.48 -9.76 -1.34
N ASP A 268 -11.40 -10.10 -2.24
CA ASP A 268 -11.24 -11.26 -3.13
C ASP A 268 -10.01 -11.14 -4.04
N TYR A 269 -9.86 -9.99 -4.70
CA TYR A 269 -8.72 -9.69 -5.56
C TYR A 269 -7.59 -9.08 -4.75
N SER A 270 -6.98 -9.88 -3.87
CA SER A 270 -5.90 -9.44 -2.98
C SER A 270 -4.78 -10.45 -2.89
N MET A 271 -3.56 -9.97 -2.69
CA MET A 271 -2.41 -10.84 -2.36
C MET A 271 -2.68 -11.65 -1.10
N HIS A 272 -3.41 -11.07 -0.14
CA HIS A 272 -3.82 -11.73 1.09
C HIS A 272 -4.63 -13.01 0.82
N ASN A 273 -5.66 -12.91 -0.03
CA ASN A 273 -6.47 -14.05 -0.43
C ASN A 273 -5.64 -15.08 -1.21
N PHE A 274 -4.84 -14.63 -2.17
CA PHE A 274 -4.05 -15.55 -2.99
C PHE A 274 -2.94 -16.24 -2.22
N LEU A 275 -2.25 -15.54 -1.32
CA LEU A 275 -1.21 -16.14 -0.49
C LEU A 275 -1.78 -17.06 0.60
N LEU A 276 -2.94 -16.73 1.20
CA LEU A 276 -3.61 -17.65 2.13
C LEU A 276 -4.00 -18.95 1.42
N ARG A 277 -4.65 -18.86 0.27
CA ARG A 277 -5.04 -20.00 -0.56
C ARG A 277 -3.83 -20.82 -0.99
N TYR A 278 -2.76 -20.14 -1.42
CA TYR A 278 -1.51 -20.79 -1.78
C TYR A 278 -0.93 -21.54 -0.59
N TYR A 279 -0.77 -20.86 0.55
CA TYR A 279 -0.18 -21.42 1.75
C TYR A 279 -0.90 -22.68 2.24
N VAL A 280 -2.21 -22.62 2.41
CA VAL A 280 -2.96 -23.79 2.89
C VAL A 280 -2.98 -24.93 1.88
N ALA A 281 -3.04 -24.61 0.58
CA ALA A 281 -3.04 -25.64 -0.49
C ALA A 281 -1.72 -26.40 -0.56
N GLU A 282 -0.57 -25.72 -0.38
CA GLU A 282 0.73 -26.40 -0.35
C GLU A 282 0.91 -27.25 0.92
N HIS A 283 0.07 -27.05 1.96
CA HIS A 283 -0.02 -27.93 3.11
C HIS A 283 -1.11 -29.03 2.98
N GLY A 284 -1.71 -29.15 1.79
CA GLY A 284 -2.71 -30.18 1.50
C GLY A 284 -4.14 -29.86 1.96
N ILE A 285 -4.42 -28.59 2.28
CA ILE A 285 -5.75 -28.09 2.67
C ILE A 285 -6.40 -27.42 1.46
N ASP A 286 -7.59 -27.91 1.06
CA ASP A 286 -8.37 -27.26 -0.01
C ASP A 286 -9.04 -26.00 0.56
N PRO A 287 -8.66 -24.78 0.09
CA PRO A 287 -9.16 -23.53 0.66
C PRO A 287 -10.68 -23.32 0.44
N ASP A 288 -11.31 -24.03 -0.47
CA ASP A 288 -12.74 -23.90 -0.75
C ASP A 288 -13.59 -25.01 -0.10
N LYS A 289 -12.96 -26.09 0.39
CA LYS A 289 -13.65 -27.22 1.01
C LYS A 289 -13.33 -27.39 2.49
N ASP A 290 -12.04 -27.24 2.83
CA ASP A 290 -11.55 -27.58 4.17
C ASP A 290 -11.59 -26.40 5.15
N ILE A 291 -11.58 -25.16 4.65
CA ILE A 291 -11.68 -23.92 5.45
C ILE A 291 -12.77 -22.99 4.90
N GLN A 292 -13.10 -21.95 5.65
CA GLN A 292 -14.01 -20.90 5.19
C GLN A 292 -13.25 -19.59 5.07
N ILE A 293 -13.14 -19.04 3.87
CA ILE A 293 -12.56 -17.71 3.64
C ILE A 293 -13.69 -16.69 3.52
N ARG A 294 -13.56 -15.58 4.26
CA ARG A 294 -14.55 -14.49 4.28
C ARG A 294 -13.86 -13.16 4.02
N VAL A 295 -14.49 -12.31 3.23
CA VAL A 295 -14.04 -10.92 3.05
C VAL A 295 -14.45 -10.13 4.29
N VAL A 296 -13.45 -9.53 4.96
CA VAL A 296 -13.63 -8.69 6.15
C VAL A 296 -12.73 -7.47 6.00
N PRO A 297 -13.24 -6.24 6.10
CA PRO A 297 -12.42 -5.03 6.08
C PRO A 297 -11.35 -5.08 7.19
N PRO A 298 -10.09 -4.68 6.91
CA PRO A 298 -9.01 -4.79 7.90
C PRO A 298 -9.30 -4.15 9.25
N PRO A 299 -9.94 -2.99 9.36
CA PRO A 299 -10.29 -2.40 10.66
C PRO A 299 -11.21 -3.27 11.52
N GLU A 300 -11.97 -4.18 10.92
CA GLU A 300 -12.92 -5.06 11.60
C GLU A 300 -12.31 -6.43 11.98
N MET A 301 -11.14 -6.78 11.43
CA MET A 301 -10.56 -8.12 11.59
C MET A 301 -10.24 -8.47 13.05
N VAL A 302 -9.63 -7.53 13.79
CA VAL A 302 -9.26 -7.76 15.19
C VAL A 302 -10.51 -7.95 16.05
N ALA A 303 -11.56 -7.18 15.82
CA ALA A 303 -12.82 -7.32 16.53
C ALA A 303 -13.52 -8.66 16.23
N ASN A 304 -13.52 -9.08 14.96
CA ASN A 304 -14.07 -10.37 14.56
C ASN A 304 -13.25 -11.56 15.12
N LEU A 305 -11.92 -11.42 15.18
CA LEU A 305 -11.06 -12.41 15.82
C LEU A 305 -11.39 -12.51 17.32
N ARG A 306 -11.47 -11.39 18.03
CA ARG A 306 -11.84 -11.33 19.46
C ARG A 306 -13.20 -11.94 19.76
N ALA A 307 -14.17 -11.68 18.91
CA ALA A 307 -15.53 -12.24 19.05
C ALA A 307 -15.63 -13.74 18.72
N GLY A 308 -14.55 -14.35 18.19
CA GLY A 308 -14.54 -15.75 17.77
C GLY A 308 -15.28 -15.99 16.45
N ASN A 309 -15.64 -14.94 15.71
CA ASN A 309 -16.23 -15.03 14.38
C ASN A 309 -15.21 -15.50 13.33
N LEU A 310 -13.93 -15.29 13.60
CA LEU A 310 -12.78 -15.77 12.86
C LEU A 310 -11.88 -16.60 13.76
N ASP A 311 -11.26 -17.63 13.20
CA ASP A 311 -10.20 -18.42 13.82
C ASP A 311 -8.82 -17.84 13.51
N GLY A 312 -8.70 -17.15 12.39
CA GLY A 312 -7.51 -16.43 11.94
C GLY A 312 -7.84 -15.51 10.78
N TYR A 313 -6.82 -14.83 10.28
CA TYR A 313 -6.92 -14.04 9.07
C TYR A 313 -5.55 -13.88 8.41
N LEU A 314 -5.52 -13.58 7.13
CA LEU A 314 -4.39 -12.98 6.46
C LEU A 314 -4.72 -11.53 6.14
N SER A 315 -4.03 -10.61 6.79
CA SER A 315 -4.35 -9.19 6.78
C SER A 315 -3.12 -8.33 6.50
N PRO A 316 -3.30 -7.13 5.99
CA PRO A 316 -2.23 -6.13 6.01
C PRO A 316 -1.98 -5.63 7.43
N ASP A 317 -0.76 -5.19 7.69
CA ASP A 317 -0.47 -4.45 8.90
C ASP A 317 -1.13 -3.04 8.87
N PRO A 318 -1.46 -2.46 10.01
CA PRO A 318 -1.01 -2.81 11.35
C PRO A 318 -1.90 -3.79 12.11
N PHE A 319 -2.95 -4.35 11.49
CA PHE A 319 -3.94 -5.16 12.19
C PHE A 319 -3.41 -6.50 12.67
N ASN A 320 -2.34 -7.03 12.05
CA ASN A 320 -1.64 -8.21 12.55
C ASN A 320 -0.96 -7.89 13.89
N GLN A 321 -0.22 -6.80 13.95
CA GLN A 321 0.44 -6.37 15.18
C GLN A 321 -0.57 -5.86 16.22
N ARG A 322 -1.69 -5.30 15.78
CA ARG A 322 -2.78 -4.86 16.65
C ARG A 322 -3.42 -6.05 17.39
N ALA A 323 -3.62 -7.19 16.74
CA ALA A 323 -4.14 -8.39 17.39
C ALA A 323 -3.19 -8.92 18.49
N VAL A 324 -1.87 -8.85 18.25
CA VAL A 324 -0.85 -9.18 19.24
C VAL A 324 -0.88 -8.20 20.41
N TRP A 325 -0.91 -6.90 20.09
CA TRP A 325 -1.00 -5.81 21.08
C TRP A 325 -2.20 -5.97 22.01
N GLU A 326 -3.34 -6.37 21.46
CA GLU A 326 -4.57 -6.62 22.21
C GLU A 326 -4.67 -8.03 22.82
N LYS A 327 -3.62 -8.85 22.69
CA LYS A 327 -3.56 -10.24 23.18
C LYS A 327 -4.70 -11.14 22.66
N VAL A 328 -5.22 -10.80 21.48
CA VAL A 328 -6.31 -11.57 20.84
C VAL A 328 -5.76 -12.63 19.90
N GLY A 329 -4.64 -12.34 19.27
CA GLY A 329 -4.03 -13.18 18.27
C GLY A 329 -2.52 -13.25 18.41
N PHE A 330 -1.93 -14.16 17.66
CA PHE A 330 -0.48 -14.27 17.48
C PHE A 330 -0.14 -14.36 16.00
N ILE A 331 1.04 -13.86 15.62
CA ILE A 331 1.56 -13.99 14.27
C ILE A 331 2.05 -15.43 14.08
N HIS A 332 1.37 -16.15 13.18
CA HIS A 332 1.74 -17.51 12.81
C HIS A 332 2.92 -17.52 11.85
N THR A 333 2.84 -16.74 10.77
CA THR A 333 3.92 -16.55 9.80
C THR A 333 3.78 -15.20 9.10
N LEU A 334 4.89 -14.59 8.75
CA LEU A 334 4.89 -13.44 7.85
C LEU A 334 4.75 -13.93 6.41
N THR A 335 4.09 -13.16 5.56
CA THR A 335 3.94 -13.54 4.15
C THR A 335 5.25 -13.48 3.36
N LYS A 336 6.24 -12.71 3.82
CA LYS A 336 7.61 -12.78 3.29
C LYS A 336 8.24 -14.16 3.42
N ASP A 337 7.82 -14.98 4.38
CA ASP A 337 8.29 -16.36 4.55
C ASP A 337 7.61 -17.31 3.57
N ILE A 338 6.51 -16.88 2.94
CA ILE A 338 5.84 -17.58 1.84
C ILE A 338 6.47 -17.17 0.52
N TRP A 339 6.57 -15.88 0.27
CA TRP A 339 7.20 -15.28 -0.92
C TRP A 339 7.94 -14.00 -0.53
N PRO A 340 9.28 -14.04 -0.37
CA PRO A 340 10.08 -12.85 -0.08
C PRO A 340 9.96 -11.80 -1.20
N GLY A 341 9.70 -10.56 -0.83
CA GLY A 341 9.57 -9.45 -1.78
C GLY A 341 8.26 -9.43 -2.58
N HIS A 342 7.24 -10.21 -2.21
CA HIS A 342 5.97 -10.19 -2.90
C HIS A 342 5.31 -8.79 -2.85
N PRO A 343 4.63 -8.36 -3.94
CA PRO A 343 3.90 -7.09 -3.93
C PRO A 343 2.68 -7.19 -3.01
N CYS A 344 2.29 -6.06 -2.40
CA CYS A 344 1.07 -6.01 -1.60
C CYS A 344 0.09 -4.98 -2.15
N CYS A 345 0.47 -3.72 -2.09
CA CYS A 345 -0.37 -2.61 -2.48
C CYS A 345 0.24 -1.76 -3.59
N ALA A 346 -0.60 -1.01 -4.24
CA ALA A 346 -0.31 -0.29 -5.45
C ALA A 346 -0.89 1.12 -5.41
N PHE A 347 -0.18 2.05 -5.98
CA PHE A 347 -0.71 3.29 -6.49
C PHE A 347 -1.33 3.01 -7.87
N ALA A 348 -2.61 3.32 -8.05
CA ALA A 348 -3.32 3.03 -9.28
C ALA A 348 -4.24 4.17 -9.71
N CYS A 349 -4.41 4.31 -11.02
CA CYS A 349 -5.31 5.28 -11.63
C CYS A 349 -5.91 4.72 -12.93
N SER A 350 -6.94 5.38 -13.46
CA SER A 350 -7.44 5.06 -14.79
C SER A 350 -6.44 5.45 -15.88
N GLU A 351 -6.44 4.74 -17.00
CA GLU A 351 -5.66 5.13 -18.19
C GLU A 351 -6.03 6.54 -18.66
N GLU A 352 -7.32 6.87 -18.62
CA GLU A 352 -7.81 8.20 -18.97
C GLU A 352 -7.12 9.31 -18.17
N PHE A 353 -7.00 9.14 -16.83
CA PHE A 353 -6.29 10.11 -15.98
C PHE A 353 -4.83 10.26 -16.42
N ALA A 354 -4.13 9.15 -16.62
CA ALA A 354 -2.72 9.18 -17.00
C ALA A 354 -2.48 9.81 -18.38
N THR A 355 -3.42 9.62 -19.32
CA THR A 355 -3.26 10.10 -20.70
C THR A 355 -3.80 11.51 -20.93
N THR A 356 -4.87 11.91 -20.22
CA THR A 356 -5.47 13.24 -20.38
C THR A 356 -4.81 14.33 -19.54
N LEU A 357 -4.18 13.95 -18.42
CA LEU A 357 -3.52 14.84 -17.46
C LEU A 357 -2.05 14.40 -17.20
N PRO A 358 -1.20 14.32 -18.23
CA PRO A 358 0.11 13.68 -18.12
C PRO A 358 1.09 14.41 -17.20
N ASN A 359 1.05 15.73 -17.07
CA ASN A 359 1.91 16.43 -16.12
C ASN A 359 1.44 16.24 -14.68
N THR A 360 0.12 16.24 -14.46
CA THR A 360 -0.49 15.90 -13.18
C THR A 360 -0.15 14.46 -12.77
N TYR A 361 -0.29 13.51 -13.71
CA TYR A 361 0.07 12.12 -13.51
C TYR A 361 1.56 11.96 -13.17
N ALA A 362 2.45 12.62 -13.91
CA ALA A 362 3.89 12.57 -13.66
C ALA A 362 4.26 13.17 -12.29
N ALA A 363 3.69 14.32 -11.92
CA ALA A 363 3.89 14.95 -10.62
C ALA A 363 3.41 14.05 -9.49
N LEU A 364 2.23 13.45 -9.64
CA LEU A 364 1.66 12.55 -8.63
C LEU A 364 2.50 11.26 -8.49
N LEU A 365 2.92 10.66 -9.61
CA LEU A 365 3.78 9.48 -9.59
C LEU A 365 5.15 9.79 -8.96
N LYS A 366 5.75 10.94 -9.26
CA LYS A 366 7.00 11.39 -8.60
C LYS A 366 6.82 11.51 -7.09
N SER A 367 5.72 12.11 -6.64
CA SER A 367 5.43 12.23 -5.21
C SER A 367 5.39 10.87 -4.52
N ILE A 368 4.76 9.88 -5.15
CA ILE A 368 4.65 8.51 -4.61
C ILE A 368 6.00 7.79 -4.63
N VAL A 369 6.75 7.88 -5.73
CA VAL A 369 8.07 7.23 -5.84
C VAL A 369 9.03 7.81 -4.81
N ASP A 370 9.05 9.12 -4.64
CA ASP A 370 9.90 9.83 -3.68
C ASP A 370 9.53 9.46 -2.24
N ALA A 371 8.24 9.46 -1.89
CA ALA A 371 7.74 9.02 -0.60
C ALA A 371 8.05 7.52 -0.33
N THR A 372 7.95 6.68 -1.35
CA THR A 372 8.30 5.25 -1.26
C THR A 372 9.79 5.09 -0.95
N ALA A 373 10.65 5.79 -1.68
CA ALA A 373 12.09 5.76 -1.47
C ALA A 373 12.52 6.35 -0.11
N TYR A 374 11.81 7.36 0.38
CA TYR A 374 12.02 7.86 1.75
C TYR A 374 11.69 6.79 2.79
N SER A 375 10.55 6.12 2.63
CA SER A 375 10.07 5.08 3.56
C SER A 375 10.91 3.80 3.51
N SER A 376 11.62 3.52 2.40
CA SER A 376 12.50 2.36 2.28
C SER A 376 13.71 2.46 3.23
N LYS A 377 14.14 3.68 3.56
CA LYS A 377 15.26 3.91 4.47
C LYS A 377 14.86 3.58 5.91
N HIS A 378 15.57 2.64 6.54
CA HIS A 378 15.24 2.19 7.90
C HIS A 378 15.33 3.29 8.95
N GLU A 379 16.25 4.25 8.80
CA GLU A 379 16.42 5.40 9.67
C GLU A 379 15.16 6.29 9.71
N ASN A 380 14.40 6.37 8.63
CA ASN A 380 13.22 7.22 8.51
C ASN A 380 11.94 6.56 9.07
N ARG A 381 11.96 5.25 9.34
CA ARG A 381 10.74 4.49 9.65
C ARG A 381 10.06 4.86 10.95
N LYS A 382 10.81 5.35 11.93
CA LYS A 382 10.22 5.85 13.18
C LYS A 382 9.50 7.18 12.99
N GLU A 383 10.06 8.08 12.20
CA GLU A 383 9.44 9.34 11.82
C GLU A 383 8.19 9.08 10.98
N THR A 384 8.33 8.27 9.96
CA THR A 384 7.21 7.79 9.13
C THR A 384 6.08 7.20 9.98
N SER A 385 6.40 6.40 11.01
CA SER A 385 5.41 5.82 11.92
C SER A 385 4.59 6.89 12.64
N LYS A 386 5.22 7.98 13.07
CA LYS A 386 4.54 9.11 13.71
C LYS A 386 3.67 9.87 12.71
N ALA A 387 4.18 10.12 11.51
CA ALA A 387 3.48 10.86 10.47
C ALA A 387 2.17 10.19 10.01
N ILE A 388 2.12 8.85 9.99
CA ILE A 388 0.94 8.10 9.52
C ILE A 388 0.01 7.62 10.65
N ALA A 389 0.40 7.78 11.92
CA ALA A 389 -0.39 7.32 13.07
C ALA A 389 -1.70 8.09 13.32
N PRO A 390 -1.80 9.40 13.06
CA PRO A 390 -2.94 10.24 13.40
C PRO A 390 -4.31 9.70 12.96
N LYS A 391 -5.37 10.22 13.60
CA LYS A 391 -6.77 9.78 13.40
C LYS A 391 -7.24 9.92 11.97
N ASN A 392 -6.85 10.98 11.29
CA ASN A 392 -7.15 11.24 9.87
C ASN A 392 -6.43 10.26 8.92
N TYR A 393 -5.39 9.56 9.39
CA TYR A 393 -4.66 8.55 8.64
C TYR A 393 -4.94 7.13 9.16
N LEU A 394 -3.98 6.46 9.80
CA LEU A 394 -4.16 5.07 10.26
C LEU A 394 -5.05 4.95 11.49
N ASN A 395 -5.06 5.97 12.36
CA ASN A 395 -5.74 5.89 13.66
C ASN A 395 -5.28 4.68 14.47
N GLN A 396 -3.96 4.55 14.65
CA GLN A 396 -3.34 3.43 15.36
C GLN A 396 -2.27 3.95 16.32
N PRO A 397 -2.03 3.24 17.45
CA PRO A 397 -0.94 3.60 18.36
C PRO A 397 0.40 3.57 17.65
N VAL A 398 1.21 4.62 17.80
CA VAL A 398 2.58 4.71 17.24
C VAL A 398 3.41 3.45 17.51
N PRO A 399 3.44 2.89 18.75
CA PRO A 399 4.24 1.69 19.01
C PRO A 399 3.80 0.45 18.21
N VAL A 400 2.54 0.36 17.82
CA VAL A 400 2.04 -0.73 16.95
C VAL A 400 2.59 -0.55 15.54
N ILE A 401 2.56 0.68 15.01
CA ILE A 401 3.09 1.00 13.69
C ILE A 401 4.61 0.84 13.66
N GLU A 402 5.32 1.30 14.69
CA GLU A 402 6.78 1.16 14.79
C GLU A 402 7.22 -0.30 14.76
N GLN A 403 6.52 -1.21 15.45
CA GLN A 403 6.83 -2.64 15.38
C GLN A 403 6.75 -3.18 13.96
N VAL A 404 5.80 -2.70 13.19
CA VAL A 404 5.64 -3.08 11.78
C VAL A 404 6.74 -2.49 10.93
N LEU A 405 6.90 -1.16 10.95
CA LEU A 405 7.80 -0.46 10.03
C LEU A 405 9.28 -0.73 10.33
N THR A 406 9.65 -0.89 11.59
CA THR A 406 11.04 -1.21 11.98
C THR A 406 11.35 -2.71 11.90
N GLY A 407 10.31 -3.56 11.83
CA GLY A 407 10.47 -5.01 11.86
C GLY A 407 10.90 -5.59 13.20
N LYS A 408 10.94 -4.78 14.26
CA LYS A 408 11.20 -5.26 15.62
C LYS A 408 9.89 -5.43 16.37
N TYR A 409 9.39 -6.66 16.47
CA TYR A 409 8.03 -6.94 16.91
C TYR A 409 7.91 -8.15 17.82
N ALA A 410 6.89 -8.13 18.68
CA ALA A 410 6.45 -9.29 19.46
C ALA A 410 5.49 -10.15 18.64
N ASP A 411 5.63 -11.48 18.70
CA ASP A 411 4.81 -12.42 17.93
C ASP A 411 3.48 -12.80 18.62
N GLY A 412 3.33 -12.47 19.89
CA GLY A 412 2.17 -12.87 20.71
C GLY A 412 2.32 -14.25 21.40
N LEU A 413 3.46 -14.92 21.18
CA LEU A 413 3.80 -16.21 21.81
C LEU A 413 5.02 -16.13 22.75
N GLY A 414 5.43 -14.91 23.10
CA GLY A 414 6.53 -14.66 24.03
C GLY A 414 7.88 -14.43 23.36
N LYS A 415 7.96 -14.28 22.04
CA LYS A 415 9.20 -13.95 21.34
C LYS A 415 9.15 -12.57 20.73
N VAL A 416 10.31 -11.90 20.75
CA VAL A 416 10.53 -10.68 20.01
C VAL A 416 11.45 -11.01 18.82
N HIS A 417 11.02 -10.59 17.65
CA HIS A 417 11.72 -10.80 16.39
C HIS A 417 12.35 -9.49 15.92
N ASN A 418 13.41 -9.60 15.11
CA ASN A 418 14.00 -8.48 14.40
C ASN A 418 14.11 -8.86 12.92
N VAL A 419 13.13 -8.42 12.14
CA VAL A 419 12.96 -8.70 10.72
C VAL A 419 12.77 -7.35 10.01
N PRO A 420 13.87 -6.64 9.70
CA PRO A 420 13.80 -5.27 9.17
C PRO A 420 12.97 -5.13 7.89
N ASP A 421 12.94 -6.17 7.07
CA ASP A 421 12.16 -6.29 5.83
C ASP A 421 10.78 -6.95 6.03
N ARG A 422 10.23 -6.96 7.28
CA ARG A 422 8.85 -7.38 7.55
C ARG A 422 7.84 -6.70 6.62
N ILE A 423 8.02 -5.40 6.42
CA ILE A 423 7.47 -4.60 5.33
C ILE A 423 8.62 -3.82 4.71
N ASP A 424 8.59 -3.65 3.39
CA ASP A 424 9.51 -2.79 2.70
C ASP A 424 8.83 -2.00 1.59
N PHE A 425 9.51 -1.01 1.04
CA PHE A 425 8.95 -0.05 0.12
C PHE A 425 9.83 0.00 -1.13
N ASP A 426 9.34 -0.62 -2.21
CA ASP A 426 9.95 -0.64 -3.53
C ASP A 426 8.91 -0.22 -4.57
N PRO A 427 9.10 0.90 -5.27
CA PRO A 427 8.08 1.39 -6.20
C PRO A 427 8.04 0.65 -7.54
N PHE A 428 9.00 -0.23 -7.85
CA PHE A 428 9.10 -0.83 -9.17
C PHE A 428 8.04 -1.93 -9.39
N PRO A 429 7.12 -1.76 -10.37
CA PRO A 429 6.06 -2.73 -10.65
C PRO A 429 6.56 -3.81 -11.62
N TRP A 430 7.18 -4.86 -11.11
CA TRP A 430 7.68 -5.97 -11.91
C TRP A 430 6.56 -6.66 -12.68
N HIS A 431 6.72 -6.83 -14.00
CA HIS A 431 5.76 -7.57 -14.82
C HIS A 431 5.61 -9.03 -14.38
N SER A 432 6.70 -9.64 -13.88
CA SER A 432 6.67 -10.99 -13.31
C SER A 432 5.72 -11.12 -12.10
N MET A 433 5.57 -10.06 -11.28
CA MET A 433 4.59 -10.05 -10.19
C MET A 433 3.15 -10.12 -10.73
N ALA A 434 2.86 -9.35 -11.79
CA ALA A 434 1.55 -9.41 -12.44
C ALA A 434 1.27 -10.78 -13.05
N VAL A 435 2.27 -11.38 -13.71
CA VAL A 435 2.14 -12.74 -14.28
C VAL A 435 1.82 -13.75 -13.19
N TRP A 436 2.52 -13.70 -12.04
CA TRP A 436 2.22 -14.60 -10.92
C TRP A 436 0.79 -14.40 -10.39
N ILE A 437 0.37 -13.16 -10.19
CA ILE A 437 -0.99 -12.84 -9.74
C ILE A 437 -2.04 -13.43 -10.70
N LEU A 438 -1.84 -13.25 -12.00
CA LEU A 438 -2.72 -13.81 -13.03
C LEU A 438 -2.76 -15.33 -12.98
N THR A 439 -1.62 -16.00 -12.69
CA THR A 439 -1.62 -17.46 -12.49
C THR A 439 -2.47 -17.89 -11.30
N GLN A 440 -2.47 -17.13 -10.21
CA GLN A 440 -3.31 -17.44 -9.06
C GLN A 440 -4.79 -17.10 -9.34
N MET A 441 -5.08 -16.02 -10.05
CA MET A 441 -6.45 -15.74 -10.51
C MET A 441 -6.98 -16.88 -11.38
N LYS A 442 -6.16 -17.42 -12.28
CA LYS A 442 -6.48 -18.59 -13.09
C LYS A 442 -6.63 -19.86 -12.24
N ARG A 443 -5.65 -20.15 -11.36
CA ARG A 443 -5.64 -21.32 -10.48
C ARG A 443 -6.92 -21.45 -9.64
N TRP A 444 -7.43 -20.33 -9.16
CA TRP A 444 -8.58 -20.28 -8.24
C TRP A 444 -9.91 -19.93 -8.93
N GLY A 445 -9.93 -19.88 -10.26
CA GLY A 445 -11.15 -19.67 -11.06
C GLY A 445 -11.70 -18.23 -11.03
N TYR A 446 -10.90 -17.24 -10.63
CA TYR A 446 -11.25 -15.82 -10.72
C TYR A 446 -11.24 -15.31 -12.16
N VAL A 447 -10.45 -15.95 -13.02
CA VAL A 447 -10.39 -15.70 -14.45
C VAL A 447 -10.63 -17.01 -15.19
N LYS A 448 -11.52 -16.96 -16.18
CA LYS A 448 -11.88 -18.11 -17.04
C LYS A 448 -11.34 -17.91 -18.44
N GLY A 449 -11.15 -19.01 -19.16
CA GLY A 449 -10.63 -18.97 -20.53
C GLY A 449 -9.11 -18.74 -20.61
N ASP A 450 -8.63 -18.40 -21.79
CA ASP A 450 -7.20 -18.16 -22.02
C ASP A 450 -6.79 -16.79 -21.49
N VAL A 451 -5.59 -16.70 -20.95
CA VAL A 451 -5.02 -15.47 -20.38
C VAL A 451 -3.74 -15.11 -21.13
N ASP A 452 -3.73 -13.96 -21.75
CA ASP A 452 -2.48 -13.40 -22.30
C ASP A 452 -1.71 -12.71 -21.17
N TYR A 453 -0.99 -13.52 -20.39
CA TYR A 453 -0.28 -13.07 -19.19
C TYR A 453 0.67 -11.92 -19.45
N LYS A 454 1.45 -12.01 -20.54
CA LYS A 454 2.45 -11.00 -20.88
C LYS A 454 1.78 -9.69 -21.25
N LYS A 455 0.80 -9.74 -22.16
CA LYS A 455 0.09 -8.53 -22.61
C LYS A 455 -0.56 -7.80 -21.45
N ILE A 456 -1.34 -8.53 -20.62
CA ILE A 456 -2.06 -7.93 -19.49
C ILE A 456 -1.07 -7.36 -18.46
N ALA A 457 0.01 -8.08 -18.15
CA ALA A 457 1.04 -7.61 -17.21
C ALA A 457 1.68 -6.30 -17.69
N GLU A 458 2.07 -6.23 -18.97
CA GLU A 458 2.72 -5.05 -19.56
C GLU A 458 1.76 -3.87 -19.79
N GLU A 459 0.46 -4.14 -20.02
CA GLU A 459 -0.55 -3.08 -20.12
C GLU A 459 -0.88 -2.44 -18.78
N VAL A 460 -0.95 -3.22 -17.73
CA VAL A 460 -1.42 -2.74 -16.41
C VAL A 460 -0.28 -2.24 -15.55
N TYR A 461 0.85 -2.97 -15.47
CA TYR A 461 2.00 -2.60 -14.64
C TYR A 461 2.96 -1.74 -15.46
N LEU A 462 2.99 -0.43 -15.16
CA LEU A 462 3.75 0.54 -15.95
C LEU A 462 5.22 0.62 -15.50
N ALA A 463 5.96 -0.48 -15.64
CA ALA A 463 7.37 -0.58 -15.24
C ALA A 463 8.27 0.46 -15.93
N SER A 464 7.97 0.83 -17.17
CA SER A 464 8.69 1.89 -17.91
C SER A 464 8.48 3.27 -17.28
N ASP A 465 7.25 3.58 -16.81
CA ASP A 465 6.96 4.86 -16.19
C ASP A 465 7.60 4.96 -14.80
N ALA A 466 7.49 3.88 -14.01
CA ALA A 466 8.18 3.78 -12.72
C ALA A 466 9.70 3.95 -12.87
N GLY A 467 10.30 3.16 -13.76
CA GLY A 467 11.75 3.19 -14.00
C GLY A 467 12.24 4.57 -14.45
N ARG A 468 11.46 5.27 -15.28
CA ARG A 468 11.75 6.63 -15.68
C ARG A 468 11.73 7.59 -14.49
N MET A 469 10.67 7.56 -13.66
CA MET A 469 10.58 8.42 -12.47
C MET A 469 11.67 8.12 -11.44
N MET A 470 11.96 6.84 -11.22
CA MET A 470 13.05 6.42 -10.34
C MET A 470 14.41 6.96 -10.83
N LYS A 471 14.69 6.84 -12.13
CA LYS A 471 15.92 7.36 -12.73
C LYS A 471 16.04 8.88 -12.58
N GLU A 472 14.92 9.61 -12.80
CA GLU A 472 14.87 11.06 -12.65
C GLU A 472 15.17 11.52 -11.22
N LEU A 473 14.74 10.71 -10.24
CA LEU A 473 14.95 10.97 -8.83
C LEU A 473 16.27 10.39 -8.29
N GLY A 474 17.12 9.85 -9.20
CA GLY A 474 18.42 9.29 -8.83
C GLY A 474 18.33 7.93 -8.11
N TYR A 475 17.22 7.22 -8.20
CA TYR A 475 17.06 5.89 -7.60
C TYR A 475 17.52 4.78 -8.57
N PRO A 476 18.01 3.65 -8.03
CA PRO A 476 18.36 2.50 -8.84
C PRO A 476 17.16 1.99 -9.65
N VAL A 477 17.38 1.70 -10.92
CA VAL A 477 16.34 1.17 -11.82
C VAL A 477 16.81 -0.20 -12.32
N PRO A 478 15.97 -1.24 -12.22
CA PRO A 478 16.25 -2.52 -12.84
C PRO A 478 16.40 -2.40 -14.37
N ASP A 479 17.30 -3.17 -14.95
CA ASP A 479 17.53 -3.23 -16.40
C ASP A 479 16.54 -4.17 -17.14
N HIS A 480 15.73 -4.90 -16.39
CA HIS A 480 14.70 -5.81 -16.88
C HIS A 480 13.43 -5.69 -16.04
N THR A 481 12.34 -6.28 -16.50
CA THR A 481 11.02 -6.17 -15.86
C THR A 481 10.43 -7.53 -15.48
N TYR A 482 11.15 -8.61 -15.75
CA TYR A 482 10.75 -9.98 -15.43
C TYR A 482 11.85 -10.67 -14.61
N GLU A 483 11.44 -11.24 -13.49
CA GLU A 483 12.27 -12.07 -12.63
C GLU A 483 11.61 -13.41 -12.37
N SER A 484 12.41 -14.44 -12.09
CA SER A 484 11.94 -15.71 -11.56
C SER A 484 11.89 -15.65 -10.04
N TYR A 485 10.92 -16.32 -9.45
CA TYR A 485 10.74 -16.34 -7.99
C TYR A 485 10.79 -17.77 -7.46
N GLU A 486 11.09 -17.90 -6.18
CA GLU A 486 10.87 -19.12 -5.42
C GLU A 486 9.81 -18.86 -4.35
N ILE A 487 8.71 -19.61 -4.38
CA ILE A 487 7.56 -19.39 -3.52
C ILE A 487 7.27 -20.70 -2.78
N MET A 488 7.54 -20.72 -1.47
CA MET A 488 7.50 -21.94 -0.64
C MET A 488 8.28 -23.12 -1.27
N GLY A 489 9.49 -22.83 -1.79
CA GLY A 489 10.34 -23.84 -2.43
C GLY A 489 9.91 -24.24 -3.85
N LYS A 490 8.86 -23.64 -4.40
CA LYS A 490 8.41 -23.89 -5.79
C LYS A 490 8.91 -22.76 -6.70
N ALA A 491 9.70 -23.14 -7.70
CA ALA A 491 10.19 -22.19 -8.70
C ALA A 491 9.06 -21.69 -9.60
N PHE A 492 9.02 -20.38 -9.80
CA PHE A 492 8.12 -19.68 -10.73
C PHE A 492 8.95 -19.04 -11.85
N ASP A 493 8.66 -19.45 -13.08
CA ASP A 493 9.22 -18.87 -14.29
C ASP A 493 8.10 -18.08 -15.02
N PRO A 494 8.19 -16.74 -15.10
CA PRO A 494 7.15 -15.93 -15.75
C PRO A 494 7.00 -16.21 -17.25
N ALA A 495 7.98 -16.86 -17.89
CA ALA A 495 7.87 -17.31 -19.28
C ALA A 495 7.02 -18.56 -19.46
N LYS A 496 6.69 -19.27 -18.36
CA LYS A 496 5.93 -20.52 -18.39
C LYS A 496 4.74 -20.53 -17.42
N PRO A 497 3.85 -19.53 -17.46
CA PRO A 497 2.79 -19.35 -16.47
C PRO A 497 1.78 -20.52 -16.47
N GLU A 498 1.41 -21.04 -17.63
CA GLU A 498 0.48 -22.16 -17.71
C GLU A 498 1.07 -23.46 -17.12
N THR A 499 2.37 -23.72 -17.35
CA THR A 499 3.05 -24.86 -16.74
C THR A 499 3.03 -24.75 -15.22
N TYR A 500 3.21 -23.52 -14.69
CA TYR A 500 3.13 -23.27 -13.26
C TYR A 500 1.72 -23.56 -12.71
N VAL A 501 0.66 -23.08 -13.37
CA VAL A 501 -0.73 -23.37 -12.98
C VAL A 501 -1.02 -24.87 -12.99
N GLN A 502 -0.54 -25.59 -14.01
CA GLN A 502 -0.74 -27.03 -14.11
C GLN A 502 0.03 -27.85 -13.06
N SER A 503 1.11 -27.31 -12.50
CA SER A 503 1.93 -27.99 -11.50
C SER A 503 1.26 -28.17 -10.14
N PHE A 504 0.13 -27.51 -9.87
CA PHE A 504 -0.56 -27.58 -8.58
C PHE A 504 -1.52 -28.75 -8.49
N ALA A 505 -1.46 -29.49 -7.37
CA ALA A 505 -2.40 -30.56 -7.07
C ALA A 505 -3.80 -30.03 -6.76
N ILE A 506 -3.89 -28.89 -6.03
CA ILE A 506 -5.14 -28.22 -5.67
C ILE A 506 -5.30 -26.97 -6.53
N LYS A 507 -6.28 -27.00 -7.42
CA LYS A 507 -6.65 -25.92 -8.35
C LYS A 507 -8.10 -26.05 -8.79
N ARG A 508 -8.67 -25.05 -9.48
CA ARG A 508 -10.03 -24.99 -10.05
C ARG A 508 -10.02 -25.01 -11.57
#